data_a7d9da3abd5dd7a4096cee957b105c5d
#
_entry.id   a7d9da3abd5dd7a4096cee957b105c5d
#
_cell.length_a   1.000
_cell.length_b   1.000
_cell.length_c   1.000
_cell.angle_alpha   90.00
_cell.angle_beta   90.00
_cell.angle_gamma   90.00
#
_symmetry.space_group_name_H-M   'P 1'
#
loop_
_entity.id
_entity.type
_entity.pdbx_description
1 polymer ?
#
loop_
_entity_poly.entity_id
_entity_poly.type
_entity_poly.pdbx_seq_one_letter_code
_entity_poly.pdbx_strand_id
1 'polypeptide(L)'
;TSNLEDFKKINQYPLKSHFESLTTDFNDIVKFKKYYHKSQDIINLDNKIKLLKTHNALLNVDGDNFSSTKNTLGVIHIVRDPRNVVTSLKHHYSIPNYEKAKEFLFDEKRIILGDFDKKDHPLPALLTSWKTHYLSWKQVKLNYLLIKYEDLLDNPIKEFNKISNYLSKLLNLKISEKKIENS
;
A
#
# COMPACT_ATOMS: atom_id res chain seq x y z
N THR A 1 17.52 17.62 -4.77
CA THR A 1 17.83 17.13 -3.40
C THR A 1 16.50 16.99 -2.67
N SER A 2 15.98 15.74 -2.59
CA SER A 2 14.79 15.44 -1.78
C SER A 2 15.16 15.61 -0.30
N ASN A 3 14.48 16.52 0.39
CA ASN A 3 14.60 16.69 1.84
C ASN A 3 13.76 15.60 2.55
N LEU A 4 14.26 15.08 3.68
CA LEU A 4 13.49 14.18 4.58
C LEU A 4 12.15 14.79 5.02
N GLU A 5 11.97 16.10 4.91
CA GLU A 5 10.69 16.78 5.16
C GLU A 5 9.58 16.38 4.19
N ASP A 6 9.93 15.91 2.97
CA ASP A 6 8.96 15.43 1.99
C ASP A 6 8.28 14.11 2.44
N PHE A 7 8.85 13.41 3.43
CA PHE A 7 8.32 12.14 3.97
C PHE A 7 7.42 12.31 5.20
N LYS A 8 7.13 13.54 5.63
CA LYS A 8 6.27 13.80 6.81
C LYS A 8 4.83 13.36 6.63
N LYS A 9 4.38 13.05 5.40
CA LYS A 9 3.02 12.55 5.12
C LYS A 9 3.07 11.29 4.30
N ILE A 10 2.52 10.21 4.85
CA ILE A 10 2.15 9.04 4.08
C ILE A 10 0.77 9.34 3.49
N ASN A 11 0.69 9.51 2.18
CA ASN A 11 -0.57 9.72 1.49
C ASN A 11 -1.17 8.37 1.09
N GLN A 12 -2.48 8.26 1.13
CA GLN A 12 -3.16 7.07 0.64
C GLN A 12 -3.23 7.10 -0.90
N TYR A 13 -3.14 5.93 -1.53
CA TYR A 13 -3.36 5.73 -2.95
C TYR A 13 -4.11 4.40 -3.19
N PRO A 14 -5.11 4.36 -4.05
CA PRO A 14 -5.67 5.45 -4.84
C PRO A 14 -6.69 6.31 -4.06
N LEU A 15 -6.69 7.62 -4.28
CA LEU A 15 -7.73 8.55 -3.84
C LEU A 15 -8.48 9.08 -5.07
N LYS A 16 -9.71 9.56 -4.87
CA LYS A 16 -10.53 10.16 -5.93
C LYS A 16 -9.78 11.28 -6.65
N SER A 17 -9.15 12.20 -5.91
CA SER A 17 -8.38 13.33 -6.47
C SER A 17 -7.28 12.93 -7.44
N HIS A 18 -6.72 11.74 -7.32
CA HIS A 18 -5.70 11.24 -8.24
C HIS A 18 -6.25 10.88 -9.64
N PHE A 19 -7.57 10.79 -9.79
CA PHE A 19 -8.24 10.32 -11.00
C PHE A 19 -9.25 11.30 -11.59
N GLU A 20 -9.58 12.41 -10.93
CA GLU A 20 -10.60 13.38 -11.35
C GLU A 20 -10.37 13.94 -12.74
N SER A 21 -9.12 14.10 -13.17
CA SER A 21 -8.77 14.52 -14.53
C SER A 21 -8.86 13.41 -15.58
N LEU A 22 -9.08 12.15 -15.16
CA LEU A 22 -9.01 10.97 -16.02
C LEU A 22 -10.38 10.30 -16.20
N THR A 23 -11.24 10.37 -15.17
CA THR A 23 -12.55 9.71 -15.18
C THR A 23 -13.48 10.37 -14.17
N THR A 24 -14.78 10.17 -14.37
CA THR A 24 -15.84 10.53 -13.42
C THR A 24 -16.47 9.32 -12.74
N ASP A 25 -16.08 8.11 -13.15
CA ASP A 25 -16.62 6.86 -12.62
C ASP A 25 -15.62 6.23 -11.65
N PHE A 26 -15.90 6.35 -10.37
CA PHE A 26 -15.01 5.94 -9.27
C PHE A 26 -15.50 4.71 -8.50
N ASN A 27 -16.73 4.24 -8.77
CA ASN A 27 -17.37 3.21 -7.96
C ASN A 27 -17.03 1.79 -8.44
N ASP A 28 -16.56 1.66 -9.66
CA ASP A 28 -16.25 0.37 -10.28
C ASP A 28 -14.76 0.30 -10.63
N ILE A 29 -14.04 -0.59 -9.93
CA ILE A 29 -12.61 -0.79 -10.15
C ILE A 29 -12.28 -1.17 -11.59
N VAL A 30 -13.16 -1.88 -12.28
CA VAL A 30 -12.97 -2.30 -13.69
C VAL A 30 -12.90 -1.09 -14.60
N LYS A 31 -13.62 -0.02 -14.27
CA LYS A 31 -13.67 1.20 -15.08
C LYS A 31 -12.49 2.14 -14.88
N PHE A 32 -11.93 2.23 -13.67
CA PHE A 32 -10.83 3.15 -13.42
C PHE A 32 -9.45 2.49 -13.37
N LYS A 33 -9.34 1.16 -13.24
CA LYS A 33 -8.05 0.44 -13.17
C LYS A 33 -7.10 0.76 -14.34
N LYS A 34 -7.62 0.96 -15.56
CA LYS A 34 -6.85 1.34 -16.74
C LYS A 34 -6.11 2.68 -16.61
N TYR A 35 -6.48 3.48 -15.62
CA TYR A 35 -5.86 4.79 -15.36
C TYR A 35 -4.79 4.75 -14.25
N TYR A 36 -4.53 3.60 -13.62
CA TYR A 36 -3.54 3.52 -12.54
C TYR A 36 -2.19 4.13 -12.93
N HIS A 37 -1.61 3.70 -14.05
CA HIS A 37 -0.31 4.22 -14.48
C HIS A 37 -0.37 5.71 -14.81
N LYS A 38 -1.42 6.15 -15.50
CA LYS A 38 -1.58 7.55 -15.87
C LYS A 38 -1.77 8.45 -14.65
N SER A 39 -2.52 8.01 -13.65
CA SER A 39 -2.65 8.75 -12.38
C SER A 39 -1.31 8.83 -11.64
N GLN A 40 -0.53 7.76 -11.62
CA GLN A 40 0.81 7.76 -11.03
C GLN A 40 1.78 8.65 -11.82
N ASP A 41 1.72 8.68 -13.15
CA ASP A 41 2.48 9.64 -13.96
C ASP A 41 2.14 11.08 -13.57
N ILE A 42 0.85 11.42 -13.39
CA ILE A 42 0.41 12.75 -12.97
C ILE A 42 0.91 13.09 -11.56
N ILE A 43 0.80 12.15 -10.62
CA ILE A 43 1.31 12.32 -9.26
C ILE A 43 2.82 12.62 -9.26
N ASN A 44 3.58 12.03 -10.18
CA ASN A 44 5.03 12.14 -10.26
C ASN A 44 5.54 13.33 -11.09
N LEU A 45 4.66 14.17 -11.67
CA LEU A 45 5.05 15.32 -12.49
C LEU A 45 5.94 16.34 -11.78
N ASP A 46 5.83 16.45 -10.46
CA ASP A 46 6.67 17.35 -9.66
C ASP A 46 8.08 16.82 -9.39
N ASN A 47 8.41 15.62 -9.87
CA ASN A 47 9.68 14.91 -9.67
C ASN A 47 10.07 14.72 -8.19
N LYS A 48 9.10 14.76 -7.26
CA LYS A 48 9.32 14.51 -5.85
C LYS A 48 9.03 13.07 -5.49
N ILE A 49 9.81 12.53 -4.57
CA ILE A 49 9.56 11.20 -4.03
C ILE A 49 8.41 11.27 -3.02
N LYS A 50 7.47 10.34 -3.15
CA LYS A 50 6.29 10.26 -2.28
C LYS A 50 6.18 8.89 -1.65
N LEU A 51 5.77 8.84 -0.39
CA LEU A 51 5.33 7.61 0.27
C LEU A 51 3.83 7.46 0.09
N LEU A 52 3.43 6.42 -0.60
CA LEU A 52 2.02 6.11 -0.87
C LEU A 52 1.64 4.80 -0.18
N LYS A 53 0.64 4.86 0.71
CA LYS A 53 0.04 3.67 1.32
C LYS A 53 -1.06 3.14 0.42
N THR A 54 -1.05 1.84 0.14
CA THR A 54 -2.12 1.18 -0.60
C THR A 54 -2.61 -0.09 0.09
N HIS A 55 -3.85 -0.47 -0.21
CA HIS A 55 -4.45 -1.75 0.13
C HIS A 55 -4.60 -2.66 -1.11
N ASN A 56 -4.24 -2.18 -2.29
CA ASN A 56 -4.33 -3.00 -3.50
C ASN A 56 -3.29 -4.11 -3.53
N ALA A 57 -3.69 -5.28 -3.98
CA ALA A 57 -2.77 -6.29 -4.47
C ALA A 57 -2.06 -5.79 -5.74
N LEU A 58 -0.81 -6.21 -5.95
CA LEU A 58 -0.08 -5.90 -7.17
C LEU A 58 -0.41 -6.94 -8.23
N LEU A 59 -1.54 -6.78 -8.87
CA LEU A 59 -2.03 -7.69 -9.90
C LEU A 59 -2.16 -7.00 -11.25
N ASN A 60 -2.10 -7.81 -12.29
CA ASN A 60 -2.56 -7.46 -13.62
C ASN A 60 -4.03 -7.89 -13.73
N VAL A 61 -4.90 -6.96 -14.04
CA VAL A 61 -6.34 -7.24 -14.24
C VAL A 61 -6.69 -6.83 -15.66
N ASP A 62 -6.94 -7.80 -16.53
CA ASP A 62 -7.27 -7.60 -17.96
C ASP A 62 -6.24 -6.71 -18.71
N GLY A 63 -4.95 -6.91 -18.44
CA GLY A 63 -3.87 -6.14 -19.05
C GLY A 63 -3.45 -4.87 -18.28
N ASP A 64 -4.24 -4.41 -17.32
CA ASP A 64 -3.93 -3.23 -16.52
C ASP A 64 -3.19 -3.62 -15.23
N ASN A 65 -1.96 -3.15 -15.06
CA ASN A 65 -1.17 -3.34 -13.84
C ASN A 65 -1.46 -2.23 -12.85
N PHE A 66 -1.49 -2.56 -11.55
CA PHE A 66 -1.64 -1.57 -10.49
C PHE A 66 -0.48 -0.58 -10.44
N SER A 67 0.75 -1.02 -10.63
CA SER A 67 1.94 -0.17 -10.70
C SER A 67 3.07 -0.84 -11.50
N SER A 68 4.16 -0.10 -11.74
CA SER A 68 5.31 -0.56 -12.51
C SER A 68 6.61 0.04 -12.01
N THR A 69 7.74 -0.49 -12.51
CA THR A 69 9.09 0.05 -12.24
C THR A 69 9.29 1.49 -12.72
N LYS A 70 8.46 1.96 -13.67
CA LYS A 70 8.48 3.34 -14.15
C LYS A 70 8.03 4.32 -13.05
N ASN A 71 7.00 3.94 -12.28
CA ASN A 71 6.31 4.83 -11.36
C ASN A 71 6.61 4.55 -9.89
N THR A 72 7.26 3.43 -9.59
CA THR A 72 7.56 2.99 -8.22
C THR A 72 9.03 2.63 -8.08
N LEU A 73 9.73 3.33 -7.20
CA LEU A 73 11.15 3.09 -6.91
C LEU A 73 11.36 1.84 -6.04
N GLY A 74 10.45 1.60 -5.12
CA GLY A 74 10.54 0.47 -4.20
C GLY A 74 9.29 0.29 -3.36
N VAL A 75 9.25 -0.81 -2.62
CA VAL A 75 8.09 -1.25 -1.83
C VAL A 75 8.53 -1.61 -0.42
N ILE A 76 7.82 -1.08 0.57
CA ILE A 76 7.87 -1.55 1.94
C ILE A 76 6.57 -2.33 2.18
N HIS A 77 6.67 -3.65 2.28
CA HIS A 77 5.53 -4.52 2.46
C HIS A 77 5.45 -4.98 3.92
N ILE A 78 4.46 -4.47 4.64
CA ILE A 78 4.19 -4.86 6.03
C ILE A 78 3.17 -6.00 6.00
N VAL A 79 3.56 -7.15 6.53
CA VAL A 79 2.71 -8.35 6.60
C VAL A 79 2.47 -8.75 8.05
N ARG A 80 1.31 -9.30 8.31
CA ARG A 80 0.92 -9.85 9.61
C ARG A 80 0.55 -11.32 9.46
N ASP A 81 0.84 -12.13 10.48
CA ASP A 81 0.42 -13.53 10.52
C ASP A 81 -1.09 -13.64 10.21
N PRO A 82 -1.51 -14.46 9.24
CA PRO A 82 -2.91 -14.55 8.83
C PRO A 82 -3.83 -15.01 9.98
N ARG A 83 -3.34 -15.76 10.96
CA ARG A 83 -4.10 -16.13 12.16
C ARG A 83 -4.48 -14.91 12.99
N ASN A 84 -3.54 -13.97 13.13
CA ASN A 84 -3.77 -12.70 13.81
C ASN A 84 -4.63 -11.73 12.97
N VAL A 85 -4.52 -11.82 11.63
CA VAL A 85 -5.37 -11.03 10.71
C VAL A 85 -6.82 -11.45 10.84
N VAL A 86 -7.14 -12.76 10.93
CA VAL A 86 -8.52 -13.25 11.13
C VAL A 86 -9.15 -12.64 12.38
N THR A 87 -8.42 -12.61 13.50
CA THR A 87 -8.89 -12.00 14.75
C THR A 87 -9.13 -10.50 14.58
N SER A 88 -8.19 -9.81 13.94
CA SER A 88 -8.30 -8.37 13.68
C SER A 88 -9.50 -8.04 12.77
N LEU A 89 -9.72 -8.81 11.71
CA LEU A 89 -10.85 -8.65 10.79
C LEU A 89 -12.19 -8.82 11.51
N LYS A 90 -12.28 -9.87 12.36
CA LYS A 90 -13.50 -10.12 13.13
C LYS A 90 -13.90 -8.90 13.95
N HIS A 91 -12.95 -8.26 14.62
CA HIS A 91 -13.22 -7.08 15.44
C HIS A 91 -13.45 -5.83 14.60
N HIS A 92 -12.61 -5.57 13.61
CA HIS A 92 -12.64 -4.34 12.81
C HIS A 92 -13.94 -4.21 11.99
N TYR A 93 -14.42 -5.30 11.41
CA TYR A 93 -15.63 -5.32 10.60
C TYR A 93 -16.85 -5.86 11.34
N SER A 94 -16.76 -6.06 12.67
CA SER A 94 -17.85 -6.63 13.49
C SER A 94 -18.38 -7.95 12.92
N ILE A 95 -17.49 -8.79 12.39
CA ILE A 95 -17.86 -10.08 11.78
C ILE A 95 -18.33 -11.03 12.89
N PRO A 96 -19.46 -11.72 12.72
CA PRO A 96 -20.12 -12.46 13.80
C PRO A 96 -19.27 -13.62 14.37
N ASN A 97 -18.49 -14.28 13.54
CA ASN A 97 -17.69 -15.44 13.97
C ASN A 97 -16.39 -15.58 13.18
N TYR A 98 -15.52 -16.47 13.63
CA TYR A 98 -14.22 -16.70 12.99
C TYR A 98 -14.33 -17.37 11.61
N GLU A 99 -15.35 -18.17 11.35
CA GLU A 99 -15.53 -18.82 10.05
C GLU A 99 -15.80 -17.77 8.97
N LYS A 100 -16.67 -16.80 9.25
CA LYS A 100 -16.90 -15.67 8.34
C LYS A 100 -15.68 -14.77 8.17
N ALA A 101 -14.87 -14.60 9.22
CA ALA A 101 -13.61 -13.87 9.13
C ALA A 101 -12.57 -14.60 8.27
N LYS A 102 -12.52 -15.94 8.32
CA LYS A 102 -11.71 -16.76 7.43
C LYS A 102 -12.20 -16.69 5.98
N GLU A 103 -13.50 -16.79 5.75
CA GLU A 103 -14.08 -16.60 4.40
C GLU A 103 -13.64 -15.26 3.81
N PHE A 104 -13.69 -14.18 4.62
CA PHE A 104 -13.20 -12.87 4.20
C PHE A 104 -11.72 -12.91 3.81
N LEU A 105 -10.86 -13.54 4.63
CA LEU A 105 -9.42 -13.59 4.43
C LEU A 105 -9.00 -14.42 3.20
N PHE A 106 -9.79 -15.43 2.85
CA PHE A 106 -9.49 -16.35 1.74
C PHE A 106 -10.25 -16.04 0.45
N ASP A 107 -11.06 -15.00 0.43
CA ASP A 107 -11.82 -14.61 -0.76
C ASP A 107 -10.89 -13.98 -1.83
N GLU A 108 -10.67 -14.72 -2.92
CA GLU A 108 -9.82 -14.31 -4.04
C GLU A 108 -10.38 -13.12 -4.83
N LYS A 109 -11.67 -12.81 -4.66
CA LYS A 109 -12.35 -11.70 -5.34
C LYS A 109 -12.63 -10.53 -4.41
N ARG A 110 -12.00 -10.49 -3.24
CA ARG A 110 -12.24 -9.45 -2.24
C ARG A 110 -11.86 -8.07 -2.75
N ILE A 111 -12.85 -7.19 -2.73
CA ILE A 111 -12.69 -5.75 -2.95
C ILE A 111 -13.09 -5.04 -1.67
N ILE A 112 -12.28 -4.08 -1.23
CA ILE A 112 -12.64 -3.12 -0.20
C ILE A 112 -13.23 -1.91 -0.92
N LEU A 113 -14.45 -1.54 -0.55
CA LEU A 113 -15.09 -0.34 -1.09
C LEU A 113 -14.46 0.93 -0.50
N GLY A 114 -14.53 2.02 -1.25
CA GLY A 114 -14.14 3.34 -0.76
C GLY A 114 -15.15 3.90 0.24
N ASP A 115 -14.72 4.90 0.99
CA ASP A 115 -15.60 5.69 1.87
C ASP A 115 -16.12 6.91 1.08
N PHE A 116 -17.20 6.72 0.35
CA PHE A 116 -17.71 7.71 -0.62
C PHE A 116 -18.31 8.97 0.00
N ASP A 117 -18.49 9.00 1.32
CA ASP A 117 -19.02 10.17 2.04
C ASP A 117 -17.98 11.30 2.17
N LYS A 118 -16.71 10.98 2.02
CA LYS A 118 -15.62 11.97 2.06
C LYS A 118 -15.39 12.62 0.71
N LYS A 119 -15.09 13.92 0.71
CA LYS A 119 -14.80 14.69 -0.51
C LYS A 119 -13.66 14.06 -1.32
N ASP A 120 -12.57 13.70 -0.68
CA ASP A 120 -11.44 12.97 -1.28
C ASP A 120 -11.31 11.60 -0.59
N HIS A 121 -12.10 10.65 -1.06
CA HIS A 121 -12.18 9.31 -0.48
C HIS A 121 -11.24 8.33 -1.17
N PRO A 122 -10.80 7.27 -0.45
CA PRO A 122 -10.15 6.13 -1.08
C PRO A 122 -11.06 5.50 -2.13
N LEU A 123 -10.49 5.16 -3.28
CA LEU A 123 -11.20 4.37 -4.28
C LEU A 123 -11.24 2.88 -3.90
N PRO A 124 -12.17 2.09 -4.50
CA PRO A 124 -12.19 0.66 -4.30
C PRO A 124 -10.82 0.02 -4.52
N ALA A 125 -10.45 -0.90 -3.64
CA ALA A 125 -9.16 -1.57 -3.68
C ALA A 125 -9.34 -3.08 -3.86
N LEU A 126 -8.64 -3.67 -4.82
CA LEU A 126 -8.59 -5.11 -5.03
C LEU A 126 -7.67 -5.73 -3.98
N LEU A 127 -8.27 -6.28 -2.93
CA LEU A 127 -7.53 -6.89 -1.82
C LEU A 127 -7.14 -8.33 -2.13
N THR A 128 -8.01 -9.10 -2.73
CA THR A 128 -7.91 -10.55 -2.95
C THR A 128 -7.78 -11.35 -1.64
N SER A 129 -7.41 -12.63 -1.71
CA SER A 129 -7.07 -13.39 -0.52
C SER A 129 -5.74 -12.91 0.07
N TRP A 130 -5.53 -13.15 1.37
CA TRP A 130 -4.26 -12.83 2.04
C TRP A 130 -3.06 -13.45 1.31
N LYS A 131 -3.17 -14.70 0.86
CA LYS A 131 -2.11 -15.41 0.15
C LYS A 131 -1.79 -14.74 -1.20
N THR A 132 -2.80 -14.48 -2.01
CA THR A 132 -2.64 -13.86 -3.33
C THR A 132 -2.12 -12.43 -3.20
N HIS A 133 -2.63 -11.66 -2.24
CA HIS A 133 -2.12 -10.33 -1.93
C HIS A 133 -0.62 -10.38 -1.59
N TYR A 134 -0.24 -11.23 -0.63
CA TYR A 134 1.15 -11.39 -0.22
C TYR A 134 2.07 -11.78 -1.39
N LEU A 135 1.67 -12.78 -2.17
CA LEU A 135 2.46 -13.26 -3.30
C LEU A 135 2.56 -12.24 -4.42
N SER A 136 1.51 -11.46 -4.69
CA SER A 136 1.53 -10.42 -5.72
C SER A 136 2.62 -9.38 -5.47
N TRP A 137 2.79 -8.94 -4.24
CA TRP A 137 3.84 -8.01 -3.86
C TRP A 137 5.22 -8.66 -3.75
N LYS A 138 5.30 -9.92 -3.31
CA LYS A 138 6.56 -10.65 -3.19
C LYS A 138 7.24 -10.91 -4.54
N GLN A 139 6.46 -11.04 -5.61
CA GLN A 139 6.96 -11.29 -6.97
C GLN A 139 7.38 -10.02 -7.70
N VAL A 140 7.26 -8.85 -7.07
CA VAL A 140 7.60 -7.59 -7.70
C VAL A 140 9.09 -7.52 -8.05
N LYS A 141 9.37 -7.09 -9.29
CA LYS A 141 10.75 -6.83 -9.76
C LYS A 141 11.21 -5.41 -9.41
N LEU A 142 10.96 -5.00 -8.18
CA LEU A 142 11.34 -3.70 -7.62
C LEU A 142 12.25 -3.90 -6.41
N ASN A 143 12.84 -2.81 -5.93
CA ASN A 143 13.43 -2.83 -4.60
C ASN A 143 12.32 -3.16 -3.58
N TYR A 144 12.52 -4.21 -2.79
CA TYR A 144 11.48 -4.76 -1.93
C TYR A 144 12.01 -5.00 -0.53
N LEU A 145 11.33 -4.43 0.46
CA LEU A 145 11.57 -4.66 1.87
C LEU A 145 10.34 -5.30 2.51
N LEU A 146 10.49 -6.49 3.07
CA LEU A 146 9.47 -7.15 3.87
C LEU A 146 9.66 -6.84 5.35
N ILE A 147 8.61 -6.36 6.00
CA ILE A 147 8.53 -6.15 7.45
C ILE A 147 7.41 -7.03 7.99
N LYS A 148 7.71 -7.83 9.00
CA LYS A 148 6.66 -8.56 9.73
C LYS A 148 6.11 -7.65 10.82
N TYR A 149 4.80 -7.59 10.92
CA TYR A 149 4.12 -6.77 11.93
C TYR A 149 4.49 -7.21 13.36
N GLU A 150 4.65 -8.52 13.57
CA GLU A 150 5.07 -9.10 14.85
C GLU A 150 6.47 -8.61 15.24
N ASP A 151 7.43 -8.60 14.30
CA ASP A 151 8.78 -8.10 14.55
C ASP A 151 8.77 -6.60 14.92
N LEU A 152 7.85 -5.83 14.33
CA LEU A 152 7.64 -4.41 14.67
C LEU A 152 7.14 -4.23 16.11
N LEU A 153 6.30 -5.13 16.61
CA LEU A 153 5.82 -5.09 17.99
C LEU A 153 6.92 -5.51 18.99
N ASP A 154 7.71 -6.52 18.62
CA ASP A 154 8.75 -7.07 19.49
C ASP A 154 9.97 -6.14 19.59
N ASN A 155 10.40 -5.55 18.47
CA ASN A 155 11.55 -4.65 18.44
C ASN A 155 11.38 -3.55 17.39
N PRO A 156 10.59 -2.51 17.69
CA PRO A 156 10.28 -1.43 16.76
C PRO A 156 11.54 -0.70 16.27
N ILE A 157 12.50 -0.43 17.15
CA ILE A 157 13.73 0.30 16.79
C ILE A 157 14.52 -0.46 15.72
N LYS A 158 14.67 -1.76 15.86
CA LYS A 158 15.37 -2.60 14.87
C LYS A 158 14.67 -2.56 13.51
N GLU A 159 13.35 -2.67 13.50
CA GLU A 159 12.58 -2.67 12.25
C GLU A 159 12.55 -1.28 11.60
N PHE A 160 12.45 -0.21 12.38
CA PHE A 160 12.61 1.15 11.85
C PHE A 160 14.00 1.41 11.29
N ASN A 161 15.05 0.88 11.90
CA ASN A 161 16.41 0.94 11.34
C ASN A 161 16.51 0.21 9.99
N LYS A 162 15.86 -0.93 9.82
CA LYS A 162 15.78 -1.61 8.52
C LYS A 162 15.11 -0.73 7.46
N ILE A 163 14.00 -0.09 7.81
CA ILE A 163 13.26 0.83 6.92
C ILE A 163 14.15 2.02 6.56
N SER A 164 14.79 2.66 7.54
CA SER A 164 15.70 3.79 7.32
C SER A 164 16.87 3.44 6.41
N ASN A 165 17.51 2.31 6.65
CA ASN A 165 18.61 1.82 5.83
C ASN A 165 18.15 1.49 4.39
N TYR A 166 16.96 0.90 4.24
CA TYR A 166 16.37 0.64 2.94
C TYR A 166 16.11 1.94 2.17
N LEU A 167 15.47 2.93 2.81
CA LEU A 167 15.20 4.24 2.21
C LEU A 167 16.49 4.99 1.89
N SER A 168 17.50 4.97 2.78
CA SER A 168 18.80 5.58 2.53
C SER A 168 19.46 5.04 1.27
N LYS A 169 19.47 3.72 1.11
CA LYS A 169 20.03 3.07 -0.09
C LYS A 169 19.22 3.40 -1.34
N LEU A 170 17.90 3.32 -1.24
CA LEU A 170 16.98 3.54 -2.36
C LEU A 170 17.08 4.98 -2.90
N LEU A 171 17.24 5.94 -2.00
CA LEU A 171 17.19 7.37 -2.31
C LEU A 171 18.59 8.01 -2.37
N ASN A 172 19.64 7.23 -2.13
CA ASN A 172 21.02 7.70 -2.01
C ASN A 172 21.15 8.86 -0.98
N LEU A 173 20.45 8.73 0.15
CA LEU A 173 20.45 9.71 1.24
C LEU A 173 21.26 9.20 2.42
N LYS A 174 21.99 10.10 3.09
CA LYS A 174 22.59 9.80 4.41
C LYS A 174 21.57 10.13 5.50
N ILE A 175 20.92 9.13 6.07
CA ILE A 175 20.03 9.29 7.23
C ILE A 175 20.90 9.13 8.48
N SER A 176 20.97 10.15 9.35
CA SER A 176 21.73 10.05 10.60
C SER A 176 20.93 9.25 11.64
N GLU A 177 21.55 8.27 12.27
CA GLU A 177 20.95 7.40 13.30
C GLU A 177 20.37 8.18 14.50
N LYS A 178 20.93 9.35 14.83
CA LYS A 178 20.46 10.21 15.94
C LYS A 178 19.02 10.73 15.81
N LYS A 179 18.40 10.68 14.61
CA LYS A 179 17.00 11.12 14.42
C LYS A 179 15.97 10.04 14.70
N ILE A 180 16.37 8.79 14.81
CA ILE A 180 15.46 7.65 15.00
C ILE A 180 15.13 7.44 16.48
N GLU A 181 16.06 7.78 17.38
CA GLU A 181 15.88 7.63 18.83
C GLU A 181 14.94 8.66 19.46
N ASN A 182 14.63 9.76 18.76
CA ASN A 182 13.82 10.88 19.25
C ASN A 182 12.44 11.01 18.55
N SER A 183 12.02 9.95 17.83
CA SER A 183 10.72 9.89 17.14
C SER A 183 9.83 8.82 17.75
#